data_84a1f4dfb1fab58bb8a5e82c5af56d43
#
_entry.id   84a1f4dfb1fab58bb8a5e82c5af56d43
#
_cell.length_a   1.000
_cell.length_b   1.000
_cell.length_c   1.000
_cell.angle_alpha   90.00
_cell.angle_beta   90.00
_cell.angle_gamma   90.00
#
_symmetry.space_group_name_H-M   'P 1'
#
loop_
_entity.id
_entity.type
_entity.pdbx_description
1 polymer ?
#
loop_
_entity_poly.entity_id
_entity_poly.type
_entity_poly.pdbx_seq_one_letter_code
_entity_poly.pdbx_strand_id
1 'polypeptide(L)'
;MTQYAGSHEDYDYFIIPVTSQEKQIKDTITTINLVSGLGVPADKIRILFNAVELDDSNELDEFNALFGYHHIKPIFTLNKGAVVLKNEVFDGLKQAGQTLDVVAADKTDYKALIRAKGATDEQKETALRMLALQRLAIGATTNLDNAFTELLS
;
A
#
# COMPACT_ATOMS: atom_id res chain seq x y z
N MET A 1 16.32 25.03 0.06
CA MET A 1 16.26 23.77 0.85
C MET A 1 17.57 23.40 1.54
N THR A 2 18.50 24.32 1.60
CA THR A 2 19.80 24.08 2.27
C THR A 2 19.65 23.81 3.76
N GLN A 3 18.63 24.38 4.43
CA GLN A 3 18.39 24.18 5.86
C GLN A 3 18.02 22.73 6.21
N TYR A 4 17.63 21.90 5.21
CA TYR A 4 17.28 20.49 5.41
C TYR A 4 18.35 19.52 4.91
N ALA A 5 19.47 20.02 4.40
CA ALA A 5 20.47 19.20 3.71
C ALA A 5 21.08 18.08 4.57
N GLY A 6 21.12 18.21 5.89
CA GLY A 6 21.62 17.19 6.80
C GLY A 6 20.55 16.34 7.47
N SER A 7 19.27 16.70 7.33
CA SER A 7 18.19 16.04 8.08
C SER A 7 17.91 14.61 7.63
N HIS A 8 18.33 14.21 6.40
CA HIS A 8 18.18 12.86 5.90
C HIS A 8 18.95 11.82 6.72
N GLU A 9 19.99 12.22 7.45
CA GLU A 9 20.77 11.34 8.30
C GLU A 9 19.97 10.81 9.50
N ASP A 10 18.90 11.54 9.89
CA ASP A 10 18.01 11.15 10.97
C ASP A 10 17.00 10.08 10.58
N TYR A 11 16.90 9.73 9.31
CA TYR A 11 15.94 8.77 8.77
C TYR A 11 16.65 7.55 8.20
N ASP A 12 16.07 6.36 8.42
CA ASP A 12 16.60 5.10 7.88
C ASP A 12 16.30 4.96 6.38
N TYR A 13 15.12 5.38 5.94
CA TYR A 13 14.67 5.25 4.55
C TYR A 13 13.79 6.42 4.14
N PHE A 14 13.85 6.75 2.84
CA PHE A 14 12.89 7.61 2.16
C PHE A 14 12.01 6.73 1.29
N ILE A 15 10.77 6.53 1.70
CA ILE A 15 9.80 5.69 1.00
C ILE A 15 8.94 6.59 0.12
N ILE A 16 8.93 6.32 -1.18
CA ILE A 16 8.17 7.10 -2.16
C ILE A 16 7.07 6.21 -2.74
N PRO A 17 5.82 6.40 -2.34
CA PRO A 17 4.71 5.67 -2.96
C PRO A 17 4.43 6.20 -4.36
N VAL A 18 4.18 5.31 -5.30
CA VAL A 18 3.86 5.66 -6.68
C VAL A 18 2.68 4.85 -7.19
N THR A 19 1.78 5.49 -7.90
CA THR A 19 0.70 4.84 -8.63
C THR A 19 1.04 4.75 -10.12
N SER A 20 0.29 3.95 -10.88
CA SER A 20 0.54 3.73 -12.31
C SER A 20 0.22 4.93 -13.20
N GLN A 21 -0.38 5.97 -12.67
CA GLN A 21 -0.70 7.17 -13.46
C GLN A 21 0.56 7.88 -13.95
N GLU A 22 0.58 8.25 -15.21
CA GLU A 22 1.75 8.88 -15.85
C GLU A 22 2.25 10.11 -15.08
N LYS A 23 1.33 10.97 -14.64
CA LYS A 23 1.66 12.15 -13.84
C LYS A 23 2.36 11.77 -12.54
N GLN A 24 1.85 10.73 -11.86
CA GLN A 24 2.42 10.24 -10.60
C GLN A 24 3.83 9.70 -10.80
N ILE A 25 4.07 8.99 -11.90
CA ILE A 25 5.40 8.47 -12.23
C ILE A 25 6.38 9.62 -12.49
N LYS A 26 5.96 10.65 -13.22
CA LYS A 26 6.78 11.85 -13.45
C LYS A 26 7.11 12.58 -12.16
N ASP A 27 6.13 12.77 -11.30
CA ASP A 27 6.31 13.42 -10.00
C ASP A 27 7.26 12.61 -9.11
N THR A 28 7.16 11.29 -9.16
CA THR A 28 8.06 10.37 -8.44
C THR A 28 9.50 10.53 -8.93
N ILE A 29 9.74 10.57 -10.22
CA ILE A 29 11.07 10.77 -10.80
C ILE A 29 11.66 12.12 -10.34
N THR A 30 10.84 13.17 -10.32
CA THR A 30 11.25 14.48 -9.82
C THR A 30 11.66 14.42 -8.35
N THR A 31 10.86 13.73 -7.54
CA THR A 31 11.14 13.55 -6.11
C THR A 31 12.42 12.74 -5.89
N ILE A 32 12.63 11.68 -6.65
CA ILE A 32 13.85 10.86 -6.57
C ILE A 32 15.08 11.72 -6.84
N ASN A 33 15.05 12.55 -7.89
CA ASN A 33 16.17 13.45 -8.22
C ASN A 33 16.41 14.47 -7.11
N LEU A 34 15.35 15.02 -6.54
CA LEU A 34 15.45 15.97 -5.45
C LEU A 34 16.10 15.36 -4.22
N VAL A 35 15.61 14.19 -3.80
CA VAL A 35 16.12 13.49 -2.61
C VAL A 35 17.56 13.03 -2.82
N SER A 36 17.88 12.50 -4.00
CA SER A 36 19.24 12.11 -4.36
C SER A 36 20.17 13.33 -4.37
N GLY A 37 19.69 14.47 -4.87
CA GLY A 37 20.44 15.73 -4.88
C GLY A 37 20.74 16.28 -3.48
N LEU A 38 19.97 15.89 -2.47
CA LEU A 38 20.24 16.22 -1.07
C LEU A 38 21.32 15.34 -0.43
N GLY A 39 21.85 14.37 -1.16
CA GLY A 39 22.90 13.48 -0.68
C GLY A 39 22.42 12.16 -0.11
N VAL A 40 21.14 11.84 -0.25
CA VAL A 40 20.59 10.56 0.22
C VAL A 40 21.10 9.42 -0.68
N PRO A 41 21.74 8.38 -0.11
CA PRO A 41 22.24 7.27 -0.89
C PRO A 41 21.11 6.42 -1.50
N ALA A 42 21.42 5.77 -2.62
CA ALA A 42 20.44 5.00 -3.40
C ALA A 42 19.74 3.90 -2.58
N ASP A 43 20.44 3.26 -1.66
CA ASP A 43 19.90 2.20 -0.81
C ASP A 43 18.89 2.69 0.23
N LYS A 44 18.87 3.99 0.49
CA LYS A 44 17.89 4.62 1.39
C LYS A 44 16.66 5.17 0.66
N ILE A 45 16.68 5.27 -0.65
CA ILE A 45 15.53 5.74 -1.44
C ILE A 45 14.78 4.50 -1.96
N ARG A 46 13.60 4.26 -1.42
CA ARG A 46 12.82 3.05 -1.69
C ARG A 46 11.47 3.40 -2.31
N ILE A 47 11.08 2.65 -3.34
CA ILE A 47 9.82 2.86 -4.05
C ILE A 47 8.80 1.85 -3.57
N LEU A 48 7.60 2.33 -3.25
CA LEU A 48 6.45 1.51 -2.92
C LEU A 48 5.43 1.60 -4.06
N PHE A 49 5.20 0.50 -4.76
CA PHE A 49 4.18 0.43 -5.80
C PHE A 49 2.80 0.39 -5.13
N ASN A 50 2.03 1.45 -5.29
CA ASN A 50 0.78 1.65 -4.56
C ASN A 50 -0.45 1.53 -5.47
N ALA A 51 -1.55 1.07 -4.89
CA ALA A 51 -2.83 0.93 -5.58
C ALA A 51 -2.75 0.08 -6.85
N VAL A 52 -1.98 -1.00 -6.82
CA VAL A 52 -1.80 -1.92 -7.95
C VAL A 52 -3.02 -2.83 -8.07
N GLU A 53 -3.57 -2.91 -9.28
CA GLU A 53 -4.68 -3.82 -9.57
C GLU A 53 -4.13 -5.18 -9.99
N LEU A 54 -4.70 -6.24 -9.40
CA LEU A 54 -4.45 -7.61 -9.83
C LEU A 54 -5.31 -7.90 -11.06
N ASP A 55 -4.67 -8.02 -12.21
CA ASP A 55 -5.33 -8.48 -13.43
C ASP A 55 -4.50 -9.60 -14.08
N ASP A 56 -4.94 -10.11 -15.22
CA ASP A 56 -4.27 -11.19 -15.92
C ASP A 56 -2.99 -10.73 -16.66
N SER A 57 -2.71 -9.44 -16.64
CA SER A 57 -1.49 -8.86 -17.22
C SER A 57 -0.38 -8.77 -16.18
N ASN A 58 0.80 -8.37 -16.63
CA ASN A 58 1.91 -8.07 -15.75
C ASN A 58 1.59 -6.78 -14.97
N GLU A 59 1.29 -6.93 -13.71
CA GLU A 59 0.79 -5.86 -12.83
C GLU A 59 1.68 -4.62 -12.81
N LEU A 60 2.99 -4.80 -13.00
CA LEU A 60 3.96 -3.72 -12.96
C LEU A 60 4.33 -3.16 -14.35
N ASP A 61 3.74 -3.64 -15.44
CA ASP A 61 4.04 -3.13 -16.78
C ASP A 61 3.70 -1.64 -16.92
N GLU A 62 2.70 -1.17 -16.22
CA GLU A 62 2.33 0.24 -16.20
C GLU A 62 3.40 1.16 -15.59
N PHE A 63 4.35 0.58 -14.86
CA PHE A 63 5.48 1.28 -14.25
C PHE A 63 6.77 1.21 -15.08
N ASN A 64 6.70 0.74 -16.33
CA ASN A 64 7.88 0.53 -17.17
C ASN A 64 8.75 1.78 -17.33
N ALA A 65 8.15 2.97 -17.34
CA ALA A 65 8.90 4.22 -17.40
C ALA A 65 9.83 4.39 -16.18
N LEU A 66 9.36 3.98 -15.01
CA LEU A 66 10.15 4.03 -13.79
C LEU A 66 11.28 2.98 -13.80
N PHE A 67 11.00 1.78 -14.29
CA PHE A 67 12.02 0.74 -14.44
C PHE A 67 13.10 1.17 -15.44
N GLY A 68 12.71 1.75 -16.57
CA GLY A 68 13.63 2.29 -17.56
C GLY A 68 14.51 3.41 -16.97
N TYR A 69 13.91 4.29 -16.21
CA TYR A 69 14.64 5.37 -15.53
C TYR A 69 15.68 4.82 -14.55
N HIS A 70 15.29 3.82 -13.74
CA HIS A 70 16.22 3.16 -12.81
C HIS A 70 17.40 2.50 -13.53
N HIS A 71 17.15 1.92 -14.70
CA HIS A 71 18.20 1.29 -15.49
C HIS A 71 19.26 2.31 -15.95
N ILE A 72 18.81 3.51 -16.32
CA ILE A 72 19.69 4.60 -16.79
C ILE A 72 20.36 5.30 -15.61
N LYS A 73 19.61 5.57 -14.54
CA LYS A 73 20.04 6.28 -13.35
C LYS A 73 19.72 5.49 -12.09
N PRO A 74 20.60 4.58 -11.67
CA PRO A 74 20.34 3.75 -10.47
C PRO A 74 20.62 4.50 -9.16
N ILE A 75 19.96 5.64 -8.96
CA ILE A 75 20.10 6.50 -7.78
C ILE A 75 19.07 6.19 -6.69
N PHE A 76 18.29 5.13 -6.86
CA PHE A 76 17.26 4.67 -5.93
C PHE A 76 17.12 3.15 -6.00
N THR A 77 16.36 2.57 -5.08
CA THR A 77 16.16 1.12 -5.00
C THR A 77 14.74 0.75 -5.40
N LEU A 78 14.62 -0.18 -6.34
CA LEU A 78 13.36 -0.79 -6.76
C LEU A 78 13.31 -2.23 -6.30
N ASN A 79 12.23 -2.61 -5.62
CA ASN A 79 11.90 -3.99 -5.31
C ASN A 79 10.50 -4.28 -5.84
N LYS A 80 10.41 -5.18 -6.81
CA LYS A 80 9.13 -5.54 -7.46
C LYS A 80 8.15 -6.23 -6.52
N GLY A 81 8.61 -6.69 -5.36
CA GLY A 81 7.75 -7.26 -4.32
C GLY A 81 7.13 -6.22 -3.38
N ALA A 82 7.61 -4.97 -3.41
CA ALA A 82 7.09 -3.89 -2.56
C ALA A 82 5.79 -3.31 -3.17
N VAL A 83 4.74 -4.10 -3.18
CA VAL A 83 3.47 -3.80 -3.87
C VAL A 83 2.32 -3.76 -2.87
N VAL A 84 1.62 -2.64 -2.80
CA VAL A 84 0.35 -2.50 -2.09
C VAL A 84 -0.78 -2.60 -3.11
N LEU A 85 -1.61 -3.62 -2.96
CA LEU A 85 -2.72 -3.88 -3.87
C LEU A 85 -3.86 -2.91 -3.60
N LYS A 86 -4.55 -2.52 -4.67
CA LYS A 86 -5.80 -1.77 -4.55
C LYS A 86 -6.82 -2.64 -3.84
N ASN A 87 -7.44 -2.10 -2.78
CA ASN A 87 -8.34 -2.87 -1.95
C ASN A 87 -9.53 -2.01 -1.52
N GLU A 88 -10.72 -2.54 -1.69
CA GLU A 88 -11.97 -1.88 -1.31
C GLU A 88 -12.15 -1.75 0.21
N VAL A 89 -11.33 -2.46 1.00
CA VAL A 89 -11.41 -2.42 2.46
C VAL A 89 -11.30 -1.00 3.01
N PHE A 90 -10.49 -0.15 2.41
CA PHE A 90 -10.27 1.21 2.92
C PHE A 90 -11.52 2.07 2.85
N ASP A 91 -12.30 1.94 1.79
CA ASP A 91 -13.60 2.62 1.68
C ASP A 91 -14.60 2.04 2.68
N GLY A 92 -14.64 0.72 2.83
CA GLY A 92 -15.49 0.05 3.80
C GLY A 92 -15.16 0.44 5.24
N LEU A 93 -13.88 0.55 5.58
CA LEU A 93 -13.42 1.00 6.90
C LEU A 93 -13.88 2.42 7.18
N LYS A 94 -13.76 3.30 6.22
CA LYS A 94 -14.18 4.69 6.34
C LYS A 94 -15.70 4.79 6.59
N GLN A 95 -16.50 4.04 5.84
CA GLN A 95 -17.94 3.99 6.01
C GLN A 95 -18.36 3.43 7.37
N ALA A 96 -17.63 2.42 7.87
CA ALA A 96 -17.91 1.79 9.16
C ALA A 96 -17.32 2.56 10.35
N GLY A 97 -16.49 3.58 10.13
CA GLY A 97 -15.79 4.32 11.18
C GLY A 97 -14.80 3.45 11.94
N GLN A 98 -14.18 2.46 11.30
CA GLN A 98 -13.27 1.49 11.89
C GLN A 98 -11.85 1.63 11.32
N THR A 99 -10.87 1.09 12.03
CA THR A 99 -9.49 1.00 11.58
C THR A 99 -9.17 -0.41 11.08
N LEU A 100 -8.15 -0.53 10.24
CA LEU A 100 -7.75 -1.80 9.64
C LEU A 100 -7.37 -2.84 10.69
N ASP A 101 -6.55 -2.46 11.65
CA ASP A 101 -6.05 -3.34 12.72
C ASP A 101 -7.19 -3.85 13.61
N VAL A 102 -8.15 -3.01 13.94
CA VAL A 102 -9.32 -3.39 14.74
C VAL A 102 -10.17 -4.42 14.01
N VAL A 103 -10.46 -4.19 12.74
CA VAL A 103 -11.30 -5.11 11.94
C VAL A 103 -10.55 -6.41 11.65
N ALA A 104 -9.27 -6.36 11.34
CA ALA A 104 -8.47 -7.57 11.11
C ALA A 104 -8.33 -8.44 12.37
N ALA A 105 -8.29 -7.83 13.55
CA ALA A 105 -8.19 -8.51 14.83
C ALA A 105 -9.56 -8.94 15.40
N ASP A 106 -10.66 -8.51 14.80
CA ASP A 106 -12.03 -8.85 15.22
C ASP A 106 -12.27 -10.34 15.01
N LYS A 107 -12.56 -11.05 16.10
CA LYS A 107 -12.82 -12.50 16.10
C LYS A 107 -14.31 -12.85 16.18
N THR A 108 -15.17 -11.88 15.99
CA THR A 108 -16.62 -12.11 16.00
C THR A 108 -17.00 -13.10 14.91
N ASP A 109 -17.79 -14.12 15.28
CA ASP A 109 -18.31 -15.10 14.31
C ASP A 109 -19.57 -14.55 13.65
N TYR A 110 -19.37 -13.76 12.59
CA TYR A 110 -20.48 -13.18 11.84
C TYR A 110 -21.32 -14.22 11.12
N LYS A 111 -20.75 -15.37 10.77
CA LYS A 111 -21.52 -16.48 10.18
C LYS A 111 -22.57 -17.00 11.15
N ALA A 112 -22.22 -17.14 12.43
CA ALA A 112 -23.15 -17.55 13.45
C ALA A 112 -24.28 -16.53 13.62
N LEU A 113 -23.98 -15.23 13.57
CA LEU A 113 -24.98 -14.17 13.63
C LEU A 113 -25.95 -14.22 12.45
N ILE A 114 -25.46 -14.50 11.25
CA ILE A 114 -26.29 -14.62 10.05
C ILE A 114 -27.24 -15.82 10.16
N ARG A 115 -26.78 -16.93 10.77
CA ARG A 115 -27.54 -18.16 10.93
C ARG A 115 -28.45 -18.19 12.17
N ALA A 116 -28.34 -17.20 13.04
CA ALA A 116 -29.07 -17.18 14.30
C ALA A 116 -30.60 -17.17 14.07
N LYS A 117 -31.31 -17.99 14.82
CA LYS A 117 -32.77 -17.97 14.81
C LYS A 117 -33.27 -16.68 15.43
N GLY A 118 -34.23 -16.03 14.78
CA GLY A 118 -34.80 -14.78 15.25
C GLY A 118 -33.99 -13.52 14.84
N ALA A 119 -32.89 -13.65 14.13
CA ALA A 119 -32.19 -12.51 13.57
C ALA A 119 -33.06 -11.82 12.52
N THR A 120 -33.14 -10.49 12.59
CA THR A 120 -33.85 -9.69 11.60
C THR A 120 -33.04 -9.63 10.29
N ASP A 121 -33.71 -9.28 9.18
CA ASP A 121 -33.02 -9.10 7.89
C ASP A 121 -31.95 -8.01 7.98
N GLU A 122 -32.22 -6.93 8.72
CA GLU A 122 -31.25 -5.86 8.97
C GLU A 122 -30.02 -6.37 9.72
N GLN A 123 -30.23 -7.20 10.77
CA GLN A 123 -29.11 -7.79 11.53
C GLN A 123 -28.27 -8.72 10.66
N LYS A 124 -28.90 -9.53 9.81
CA LYS A 124 -28.20 -10.44 8.88
C LYS A 124 -27.40 -9.65 7.84
N GLU A 125 -27.97 -8.58 7.31
CA GLU A 125 -27.29 -7.73 6.33
C GLU A 125 -26.07 -7.04 6.94
N THR A 126 -26.19 -6.51 8.15
CA THR A 126 -25.08 -5.90 8.87
C THR A 126 -23.97 -6.92 9.14
N ALA A 127 -24.32 -8.12 9.60
CA ALA A 127 -23.35 -9.19 9.87
C ALA A 127 -22.64 -9.64 8.59
N LEU A 128 -23.36 -9.74 7.46
CA LEU A 128 -22.78 -10.09 6.16
C LEU A 128 -21.78 -9.04 5.70
N ARG A 129 -22.10 -7.77 5.85
CA ARG A 129 -21.23 -6.64 5.52
C ARG A 129 -19.97 -6.66 6.36
N MET A 130 -20.10 -6.90 7.66
CA MET A 130 -18.95 -6.98 8.57
C MET A 130 -18.07 -8.20 8.29
N LEU A 131 -18.66 -9.34 7.91
CA LEU A 131 -17.91 -10.53 7.51
C LEU A 131 -17.05 -10.25 6.26
N ALA A 132 -17.64 -9.60 5.27
CA ALA A 132 -16.91 -9.22 4.05
C ALA A 132 -15.76 -8.27 4.37
N LEU A 133 -16.01 -7.26 5.20
CA LEU A 133 -15.01 -6.29 5.62
C LEU A 133 -13.87 -6.96 6.40
N GLN A 134 -14.19 -7.86 7.31
CA GLN A 134 -13.22 -8.63 8.09
C GLN A 134 -12.27 -9.44 7.17
N ARG A 135 -12.81 -10.12 6.17
CA ARG A 135 -12.01 -10.90 5.23
C ARG A 135 -11.09 -10.01 4.39
N LEU A 136 -11.59 -8.87 3.92
CA LEU A 136 -10.80 -7.91 3.18
C LEU A 136 -9.69 -7.31 4.06
N ALA A 137 -10.00 -7.01 5.33
CA ALA A 137 -9.03 -6.46 6.26
C ALA A 137 -7.88 -7.42 6.55
N ILE A 138 -8.16 -8.71 6.72
CA ILE A 138 -7.13 -9.74 6.92
C ILE A 138 -6.22 -9.83 5.69
N GLY A 139 -6.79 -9.87 4.49
CA GLY A 139 -6.04 -9.89 3.24
C GLY A 139 -5.18 -8.64 3.04
N ALA A 140 -5.73 -7.46 3.34
CA ALA A 140 -5.00 -6.21 3.25
C ALA A 140 -3.83 -6.15 4.24
N THR A 141 -4.02 -6.61 5.47
CA THR A 141 -2.95 -6.66 6.48
C THR A 141 -1.81 -7.55 6.02
N THR A 142 -2.12 -8.74 5.49
CA THR A 142 -1.10 -9.65 4.94
C THR A 142 -0.33 -8.99 3.80
N ASN A 143 -1.03 -8.34 2.87
CA ASN A 143 -0.39 -7.65 1.76
C ASN A 143 0.53 -6.53 2.25
N LEU A 144 0.07 -5.69 3.18
CA LEU A 144 0.88 -4.60 3.73
C LEU A 144 2.12 -5.14 4.43
N ASP A 145 2.01 -6.18 5.23
CA ASP A 145 3.14 -6.80 5.92
C ASP A 145 4.17 -7.32 4.91
N ASN A 146 3.72 -8.00 3.85
CA ASN A 146 4.60 -8.49 2.79
C ASN A 146 5.25 -7.33 2.02
N ALA A 147 4.48 -6.31 1.68
CA ALA A 147 4.99 -5.14 0.96
C ALA A 147 6.09 -4.43 1.73
N PHE A 148 5.90 -4.21 3.04
CA PHE A 148 6.91 -3.58 3.87
C PHE A 148 8.13 -4.46 4.12
N THR A 149 7.95 -5.78 4.25
CA THR A 149 9.07 -6.72 4.34
C THR A 149 9.95 -6.62 3.10
N GLU A 150 9.36 -6.63 1.91
CA GLU A 150 10.08 -6.48 0.64
C GLU A 150 10.70 -5.08 0.49
N LEU A 151 9.96 -4.05 0.90
CA LEU A 151 10.40 -2.66 0.80
C LEU A 151 11.69 -2.41 1.59
N LEU A 152 11.83 -3.03 2.75
CA LEU A 152 12.94 -2.82 3.67
C LEU A 152 14.03 -3.88 3.59
N SER A 153 13.88 -4.83 2.67
CA SER A 153 14.87 -5.88 2.47
C SER A 153 16.14 -5.40 1.76
#